data_b2487a94da6d6a1ac176f35e87cb513a
#
_entry.id   b2487a94da6d6a1ac176f35e87cb513a
#
_cell.length_a   1.000
_cell.length_b   1.000
_cell.length_c   1.000
_cell.angle_alpha   90.00
_cell.angle_beta   90.00
_cell.angle_gamma   90.00
#
_symmetry.space_group_name_H-M   'P 1'
#
loop_
_entity.id
_entity.type
_entity.pdbx_description
1 polymer ?
#
loop_
_entity_poly.entity_id
_entity_poly.type
_entity_poly.pdbx_seq_one_letter_code
_entity_poly.pdbx_strand_id
1 'polypeptide(L)'
;MDKTVAQRLAEIQREQREWSLRNFGVQQAHRMALGLIEELGEVAEAWMLDSKEKLFDSIGDVGIYMLNYCNIAGWELPSLYEMRQPRDKNAERMPHFVTPLMRAIAHHQLKGEQNIRGGAEHHARMMEGLFRNILFQMEALSAHAVKGGTFLSILEATWQKVSKRDWVQNPNNADVVAENG
;
A
#
# COMPACT_ATOMS: atom_id res chain seq x y z
N MET A 1 -6.52 11.86 -24.69
CA MET A 1 -5.56 12.47 -23.75
C MET A 1 -5.18 11.43 -22.72
N ASP A 2 -3.93 11.11 -22.58
CA ASP A 2 -3.47 10.19 -21.55
C ASP A 2 -3.63 10.83 -20.16
N LYS A 3 -4.11 10.05 -19.21
CA LYS A 3 -4.29 10.49 -17.82
C LYS A 3 -2.93 10.67 -17.15
N THR A 4 -2.80 11.70 -16.29
CA THR A 4 -1.59 11.85 -15.46
C THR A 4 -1.53 10.76 -14.39
N VAL A 5 -0.34 10.54 -13.79
CA VAL A 5 -0.14 9.60 -12.67
C VAL A 5 -1.10 9.93 -11.52
N ALA A 6 -1.22 11.20 -11.15
CA ALA A 6 -2.12 11.66 -10.09
C ALA A 6 -3.60 11.33 -10.39
N GLN A 7 -4.04 11.55 -11.64
CA GLN A 7 -5.42 11.22 -12.06
C GLN A 7 -5.70 9.71 -11.98
N ARG A 8 -4.74 8.87 -12.38
CA ARG A 8 -4.89 7.41 -12.30
C ARG A 8 -4.91 6.92 -10.86
N LEU A 9 -4.02 7.43 -10.01
CA LEU A 9 -4.03 7.08 -8.58
C LEU A 9 -5.35 7.50 -7.89
N ALA A 10 -5.87 8.69 -8.19
CA ALA A 10 -7.15 9.15 -7.65
C ALA A 10 -8.33 8.26 -8.08
N GLU A 11 -8.30 7.80 -9.33
CA GLU A 11 -9.32 6.90 -9.88
C GLU A 11 -9.30 5.56 -9.17
N ILE A 12 -8.12 4.93 -9.06
CA ILE A 12 -7.95 3.65 -8.35
C ILE A 12 -8.34 3.80 -6.87
N GLN A 13 -7.98 4.90 -6.22
CA GLN A 13 -8.34 5.14 -4.83
C GLN A 13 -9.85 5.21 -4.63
N ARG A 14 -10.57 5.90 -5.51
CA ARG A 14 -12.03 5.96 -5.49
C ARG A 14 -12.67 4.58 -5.70
N GLU A 15 -12.24 3.87 -6.73
CA GLU A 15 -12.75 2.54 -7.06
C GLU A 15 -12.49 1.54 -5.93
N GLN A 16 -11.29 1.58 -5.34
CA GLN A 16 -10.91 0.75 -4.21
C GLN A 16 -11.79 1.03 -2.98
N ARG A 17 -12.11 2.29 -2.71
CA ARG A 17 -13.02 2.66 -1.61
C ARG A 17 -14.40 2.02 -1.78
N GLU A 18 -14.98 2.10 -2.96
CA GLU A 18 -16.29 1.51 -3.26
C GLU A 18 -16.24 -0.02 -3.15
N TRP A 19 -15.21 -0.63 -3.69
CA TRP A 19 -14.98 -2.07 -3.61
C TRP A 19 -14.79 -2.54 -2.16
N SER A 20 -13.98 -1.84 -1.39
CA SER A 20 -13.71 -2.18 0.03
C SER A 20 -14.98 -2.09 0.88
N LEU A 21 -15.77 -1.02 0.71
CA LEU A 21 -17.04 -0.85 1.41
C LEU A 21 -18.03 -1.97 1.08
N ARG A 22 -18.11 -2.37 -0.19
CA ARG A 22 -18.99 -3.47 -0.63
C ARG A 22 -18.58 -4.81 -0.04
N ASN A 23 -17.28 -5.11 0.00
CA ASN A 23 -16.78 -6.41 0.44
C ASN A 23 -16.66 -6.55 1.96
N PHE A 24 -16.28 -5.49 2.66
CA PHE A 24 -15.88 -5.56 4.07
C PHE A 24 -16.64 -4.56 4.98
N GLY A 25 -17.47 -3.70 4.40
CA GLY A 25 -18.11 -2.62 5.16
C GLY A 25 -17.12 -1.57 5.66
N VAL A 26 -17.48 -0.89 6.73
CA VAL A 26 -16.62 0.12 7.38
C VAL A 26 -15.48 -0.56 8.13
N GLN A 27 -14.26 -0.30 7.71
CA GLN A 27 -13.06 -0.85 8.32
C GLN A 27 -12.35 0.16 9.22
N GLN A 28 -11.48 -0.34 10.09
CA GLN A 28 -10.70 0.46 11.03
C GLN A 28 -9.25 0.61 10.56
N ALA A 29 -8.67 1.79 10.75
CA ALA A 29 -7.33 2.12 10.26
C ALA A 29 -6.23 1.14 10.77
N HIS A 30 -6.34 0.67 12.01
CA HIS A 30 -5.34 -0.27 12.55
C HIS A 30 -5.31 -1.62 11.81
N ARG A 31 -6.44 -2.09 11.27
CA ARG A 31 -6.43 -3.31 10.45
C ARG A 31 -5.63 -3.13 9.17
N MET A 32 -5.75 -1.96 8.56
CA MET A 32 -4.96 -1.61 7.37
C MET A 32 -3.50 -1.41 7.69
N ALA A 33 -3.19 -0.85 8.87
CA ALA A 33 -1.83 -0.74 9.33
C ALA A 33 -1.17 -2.11 9.58
N LEU A 34 -1.92 -3.08 10.14
CA LEU A 34 -1.45 -4.46 10.32
C LEU A 34 -1.18 -5.15 8.98
N GLY A 35 -2.11 -5.06 8.02
CA GLY A 35 -1.90 -5.61 6.69
C GLY A 35 -0.72 -4.94 5.98
N LEU A 36 -0.59 -3.61 6.07
CA LEU A 36 0.58 -2.92 5.51
C LEU A 36 1.91 -3.39 6.13
N ILE A 37 1.93 -3.73 7.43
CA ILE A 37 3.11 -4.31 8.10
C ILE A 37 3.41 -5.70 7.55
N GLU A 38 2.39 -6.53 7.35
CA GLU A 38 2.50 -7.86 6.75
C GLU A 38 3.13 -7.78 5.37
N GLU A 39 2.55 -6.98 4.47
CA GLU A 39 3.02 -6.83 3.09
C GLU A 39 4.44 -6.25 3.00
N LEU A 40 4.80 -5.31 3.89
CA LEU A 40 6.19 -4.85 3.97
C LEU A 40 7.14 -5.97 4.37
N GLY A 41 6.70 -6.89 5.21
CA GLY A 41 7.43 -8.11 5.56
C GLY A 41 7.65 -9.00 4.33
N GLU A 42 6.61 -9.21 3.52
CA GLU A 42 6.68 -9.97 2.27
C GLU A 42 7.59 -9.32 1.23
N VAL A 43 7.57 -7.98 1.12
CA VAL A 43 8.53 -7.25 0.28
C VAL A 43 9.98 -7.55 0.69
N ALA A 44 10.26 -7.58 2.01
CA ALA A 44 11.60 -7.90 2.50
C ALA A 44 11.97 -9.36 2.22
N GLU A 45 11.04 -10.29 2.41
CA GLU A 45 11.25 -11.72 2.10
C GLU A 45 11.51 -11.92 0.61
N ALA A 46 10.67 -11.35 -0.26
CA ALA A 46 10.83 -11.44 -1.71
C ALA A 46 12.19 -10.91 -2.18
N TRP A 47 12.64 -9.81 -1.58
CA TRP A 47 13.97 -9.26 -1.84
C TRP A 47 15.08 -10.22 -1.40
N MET A 48 15.01 -10.80 -0.20
CA MET A 48 16.03 -11.75 0.30
C MET A 48 16.10 -13.02 -0.55
N LEU A 49 14.96 -13.44 -1.12
CA LEU A 49 14.87 -14.60 -2.00
C LEU A 49 15.20 -14.30 -3.46
N ASP A 50 15.50 -13.05 -3.80
CA ASP A 50 15.68 -12.56 -5.19
C ASP A 50 14.51 -12.94 -6.12
N SER A 51 13.29 -12.99 -5.55
CA SER A 51 12.08 -13.36 -6.27
C SER A 51 11.36 -12.13 -6.82
N LYS A 52 11.56 -11.85 -8.11
CA LYS A 52 10.93 -10.71 -8.76
C LYS A 52 9.40 -10.82 -8.84
N GLU A 53 8.88 -12.03 -9.00
CA GLU A 53 7.45 -12.31 -9.03
C GLU A 53 6.79 -11.97 -7.68
N LYS A 54 7.33 -12.53 -6.58
CA LYS A 54 6.87 -12.21 -5.23
C LYS A 54 7.01 -10.72 -4.93
N LEU A 55 8.12 -10.10 -5.33
CA LEU A 55 8.36 -8.68 -5.13
C LEU A 55 7.32 -7.82 -5.86
N PHE A 56 6.94 -8.22 -7.08
CA PHE A 56 5.88 -7.56 -7.83
C PHE A 56 4.53 -7.65 -7.10
N ASP A 57 4.14 -8.83 -6.64
CA ASP A 57 2.87 -9.04 -5.95
C ASP A 57 2.85 -8.27 -4.62
N SER A 58 3.88 -8.38 -3.78
CA SER A 58 3.96 -7.67 -2.49
C SER A 58 3.96 -6.15 -2.63
N ILE A 59 4.63 -5.57 -3.65
CA ILE A 59 4.57 -4.12 -3.92
C ILE A 59 3.14 -3.69 -4.25
N GLY A 60 2.43 -4.49 -5.04
CA GLY A 60 1.04 -4.24 -5.38
C GLY A 60 0.13 -4.26 -4.15
N ASP A 61 0.30 -5.26 -3.29
CA ASP A 61 -0.50 -5.44 -2.09
C ASP A 61 -0.21 -4.37 -1.03
N VAL A 62 1.06 -3.92 -0.88
CA VAL A 62 1.40 -2.68 -0.14
C VAL A 62 0.55 -1.50 -0.65
N GLY A 63 0.45 -1.34 -1.98
CA GLY A 63 -0.35 -0.28 -2.59
C GLY A 63 -1.84 -0.38 -2.24
N ILE A 64 -2.42 -1.58 -2.25
CA ILE A 64 -3.84 -1.83 -1.90
C ILE A 64 -4.11 -1.45 -0.43
N TYR A 65 -3.25 -1.87 0.50
CA TYR A 65 -3.41 -1.50 1.92
C TYR A 65 -3.21 -0.01 2.16
N MET A 66 -2.28 0.63 1.45
CA MET A 66 -2.10 2.09 1.51
C MET A 66 -3.31 2.85 1.01
N LEU A 67 -3.92 2.44 -0.12
CA LEU A 67 -5.17 3.02 -0.63
C LEU A 67 -6.29 2.92 0.39
N ASN A 68 -6.47 1.75 0.99
CA ASN A 68 -7.52 1.53 1.97
C ASN A 68 -7.31 2.35 3.24
N TYR A 69 -6.06 2.41 3.74
CA TYR A 69 -5.72 3.28 4.85
C TYR A 69 -6.01 4.76 4.56
N CYS A 70 -5.58 5.26 3.39
CA CYS A 70 -5.85 6.62 2.95
C CYS A 70 -7.34 6.92 2.89
N ASN A 71 -8.15 5.99 2.37
CA ASN A 71 -9.60 6.13 2.32
C ASN A 71 -10.25 6.26 3.71
N ILE A 72 -9.73 5.52 4.71
CA ILE A 72 -10.22 5.59 6.09
C ILE A 72 -9.74 6.88 6.79
N ALA A 73 -8.50 7.26 6.57
CA ALA A 73 -7.89 8.45 7.17
C ALA A 73 -8.32 9.77 6.51
N GLY A 74 -9.01 9.71 5.36
CA GLY A 74 -9.38 10.89 4.59
C GLY A 74 -8.20 11.54 3.85
N TRP A 75 -7.17 10.75 3.51
CA TRP A 75 -5.99 11.22 2.80
C TRP A 75 -6.08 10.91 1.30
N GLU A 76 -5.42 11.76 0.51
CA GLU A 76 -5.30 11.59 -0.94
C GLU A 76 -3.95 10.96 -1.28
N LEU A 77 -3.95 9.68 -1.70
CA LEU A 77 -2.73 8.98 -2.08
C LEU A 77 -1.96 9.71 -3.21
N PRO A 78 -2.62 10.30 -4.23
CA PRO A 78 -1.94 11.10 -5.24
C PRO A 78 -1.09 12.21 -4.64
N SER A 79 -1.62 12.96 -3.67
CA SER A 79 -0.90 14.04 -2.99
C SER A 79 0.32 13.53 -2.21
N LEU A 80 0.17 12.39 -1.52
CA LEU A 80 1.30 11.76 -0.83
C LEU A 80 2.36 11.27 -1.82
N TYR A 81 1.94 10.75 -2.97
CA TYR A 81 2.84 10.28 -4.02
C TYR A 81 3.63 11.43 -4.67
N GLU A 82 3.00 12.58 -4.93
CA GLU A 82 3.68 13.77 -5.45
C GLU A 82 4.68 14.36 -4.45
N MET A 83 4.34 14.31 -3.15
CA MET A 83 5.20 14.80 -2.06
C MET A 83 6.25 13.78 -1.59
N ARG A 84 6.36 12.61 -2.25
CA ARG A 84 7.38 11.64 -1.89
C ARG A 84 8.78 12.25 -2.07
N GLN A 85 9.62 12.09 -1.06
CA GLN A 85 10.95 12.68 -1.08
C GLN A 85 11.85 11.99 -2.12
N PRO A 86 12.63 12.74 -2.90
CA PRO A 86 13.69 12.15 -3.68
C PRO A 86 14.75 11.60 -2.71
N ARG A 87 15.06 10.44 -2.87
CA ARG A 87 15.95 9.41 -2.43
C ARG A 87 17.22 9.75 -1.66
N ASP A 88 17.45 9.01 -0.59
CA ASP A 88 18.76 8.60 -0.14
C ASP A 88 19.29 7.44 -1.03
N LYS A 89 20.57 7.52 -1.47
CA LYS A 89 21.23 6.56 -2.39
C LYS A 89 21.40 5.13 -1.84
N ASN A 90 20.81 4.84 -0.67
CA ASN A 90 20.91 3.58 0.05
C ASN A 90 19.70 2.64 -0.14
N ALA A 91 18.86 2.84 -1.17
CA ALA A 91 17.75 1.93 -1.48
C ALA A 91 18.19 0.47 -1.77
N GLU A 92 19.47 0.23 -1.99
CA GLU A 92 20.07 -1.10 -2.16
C GLU A 92 20.16 -1.92 -0.85
N ARG A 93 19.74 -1.34 0.29
CA ARG A 93 19.79 -2.00 1.61
C ARG A 93 18.40 -2.30 2.16
N MET A 94 17.63 -3.02 1.36
CA MET A 94 16.23 -3.35 1.65
C MET A 94 15.90 -3.81 3.09
N PRO A 95 16.55 -4.82 3.65
CA PRO A 95 16.15 -5.29 4.98
C PRO A 95 16.32 -4.23 6.07
N HIS A 96 17.24 -3.27 5.88
CA HIS A 96 17.55 -2.26 6.89
C HIS A 96 16.51 -1.17 7.03
N PHE A 97 15.70 -0.89 5.97
CA PHE A 97 14.66 0.12 6.10
C PHE A 97 13.27 -0.46 6.41
N VAL A 98 12.98 -1.71 6.01
CA VAL A 98 11.65 -2.30 6.20
C VAL A 98 11.32 -2.46 7.69
N THR A 99 12.21 -3.06 8.47
CA THR A 99 11.99 -3.25 9.91
C THR A 99 11.73 -1.95 10.69
N PRO A 100 12.53 -0.86 10.49
CA PRO A 100 12.22 0.43 11.08
C PRO A 100 10.87 1.01 10.66
N LEU A 101 10.46 0.85 9.39
CA LEU A 101 9.16 1.30 8.90
C LEU A 101 8.01 0.54 9.55
N MET A 102 8.05 -0.79 9.56
CA MET A 102 7.04 -1.63 10.22
C MET A 102 6.86 -1.25 11.69
N ARG A 103 7.98 -1.09 12.43
CA ARG A 103 7.96 -0.66 13.84
C ARG A 103 7.38 0.74 14.01
N ALA A 104 7.71 1.68 13.11
CA ALA A 104 7.22 3.05 13.18
C ALA A 104 5.71 3.11 12.88
N ILE A 105 5.22 2.36 11.89
CA ILE A 105 3.78 2.24 11.58
C ILE A 105 3.03 1.73 12.81
N ALA A 106 3.47 0.60 13.38
CA ALA A 106 2.84 0.01 14.56
C ALA A 106 2.84 1.00 15.75
N HIS A 107 3.97 1.70 15.99
CA HIS A 107 4.09 2.67 17.06
C HIS A 107 3.12 3.85 16.89
N HIS A 108 3.12 4.49 15.72
CA HIS A 108 2.32 5.69 15.52
C HIS A 108 0.83 5.37 15.42
N GLN A 109 0.45 4.24 14.83
CA GLN A 109 -0.93 3.78 14.81
C GLN A 109 -1.45 3.56 16.25
N LEU A 110 -0.73 2.78 17.05
CA LEU A 110 -1.13 2.47 18.42
C LEU A 110 -1.19 3.73 19.30
N LYS A 111 -0.18 4.61 19.23
CA LYS A 111 -0.12 5.81 20.08
C LYS A 111 -1.12 6.88 19.63
N GLY A 112 -1.44 6.94 18.34
CA GLY A 112 -2.51 7.79 17.82
C GLY A 112 -3.88 7.36 18.34
N GLU A 113 -4.20 6.07 18.30
CA GLU A 113 -5.46 5.54 18.83
C GLU A 113 -5.59 5.73 20.36
N GLN A 114 -4.48 5.57 21.09
CA GLN A 114 -4.43 5.84 22.54
C GLN A 114 -4.42 7.33 22.88
N ASN A 115 -4.28 8.21 21.90
CA ASN A 115 -4.16 9.66 22.05
C ASN A 115 -3.09 10.10 23.08
N ILE A 116 -1.92 9.45 23.09
CA ILE A 116 -0.82 9.70 24.03
C ILE A 116 0.47 10.10 23.29
N ARG A 117 1.46 10.63 24.02
CA ARG A 117 2.79 10.98 23.49
C ARG A 117 2.74 11.92 22.27
N GLY A 118 1.99 13.00 22.37
CA GLY A 118 1.85 14.01 21.31
C GLY A 118 0.46 14.08 20.69
N GLY A 119 -0.43 13.12 21.04
CA GLY A 119 -1.81 13.11 20.60
C GLY A 119 -2.03 12.56 19.20
N ALA A 120 -3.29 12.33 18.85
CA ALA A 120 -3.70 11.70 17.60
C ALA A 120 -3.20 12.47 16.36
N GLU A 121 -3.27 13.80 16.39
CA GLU A 121 -2.84 14.65 15.28
C GLU A 121 -1.33 14.56 15.00
N HIS A 122 -0.50 14.52 16.05
CA HIS A 122 0.94 14.31 15.90
C HIS A 122 1.22 12.98 15.21
N HIS A 123 0.59 11.90 15.67
CA HIS A 123 0.80 10.58 15.11
C HIS A 123 0.26 10.45 13.69
N ALA A 124 -0.84 11.13 13.35
CA ALA A 124 -1.33 11.21 11.97
C ALA A 124 -0.29 11.85 11.04
N ARG A 125 0.30 12.98 11.42
CA ARG A 125 1.39 13.61 10.63
C ARG A 125 2.60 12.69 10.47
N MET A 126 2.96 11.95 11.51
CA MET A 126 4.06 10.98 11.41
C MET A 126 3.73 9.83 10.45
N MET A 127 2.50 9.33 10.47
CA MET A 127 2.02 8.31 9.54
C MET A 127 2.05 8.79 8.09
N GLU A 128 1.63 10.04 7.81
CA GLU A 128 1.78 10.62 6.47
C GLU A 128 3.24 10.62 5.99
N GLY A 129 4.17 10.99 6.86
CA GLY A 129 5.61 10.97 6.56
C GLY A 129 6.11 9.55 6.24
N LEU A 130 5.63 8.54 6.99
CA LEU A 130 5.94 7.13 6.73
C LEU A 130 5.38 6.68 5.38
N PHE A 131 4.15 7.04 5.04
CA PHE A 131 3.54 6.71 3.76
C PHE A 131 4.31 7.29 2.58
N ARG A 132 4.75 8.55 2.66
CA ARG A 132 5.61 9.16 1.62
C ARG A 132 6.93 8.39 1.46
N ASN A 133 7.53 7.95 2.57
CA ASN A 133 8.74 7.13 2.52
C ASN A 133 8.47 5.76 1.88
N ILE A 134 7.39 5.08 2.27
CA ILE A 134 6.99 3.80 1.66
C ILE A 134 6.80 3.96 0.15
N LEU A 135 6.02 4.96 -0.29
CA LEU A 135 5.80 5.22 -1.72
C LEU A 135 7.10 5.43 -2.48
N PHE A 136 8.04 6.15 -1.87
CA PHE A 136 9.35 6.35 -2.46
C PHE A 136 10.11 5.03 -2.62
N GLN A 137 10.11 4.17 -1.60
CA GLN A 137 10.79 2.87 -1.64
C GLN A 137 10.11 1.92 -2.64
N MET A 138 8.78 1.88 -2.67
CA MET A 138 8.03 1.05 -3.62
C MET A 138 8.30 1.47 -5.07
N GLU A 139 8.41 2.79 -5.36
CA GLU A 139 8.80 3.27 -6.67
C GLU A 139 10.20 2.76 -7.07
N ALA A 140 11.16 2.84 -6.17
CA ALA A 140 12.53 2.36 -6.45
C ALA A 140 12.57 0.84 -6.70
N LEU A 141 11.79 0.07 -5.92
CA LEU A 141 11.71 -1.39 -6.04
C LEU A 141 10.94 -1.85 -7.27
N SER A 142 9.95 -1.07 -7.72
CA SER A 142 9.18 -1.39 -8.92
C SER A 142 10.05 -1.54 -10.15
N ALA A 143 11.07 -0.68 -10.30
CA ALA A 143 12.04 -0.78 -11.39
C ALA A 143 12.94 -2.03 -11.29
N HIS A 144 13.14 -2.57 -10.09
CA HIS A 144 13.85 -3.83 -9.87
C HIS A 144 12.97 -5.04 -10.13
N ALA A 145 11.71 -5.02 -9.69
CA ALA A 145 10.75 -6.11 -9.89
C ALA A 145 10.44 -6.32 -11.38
N VAL A 146 10.23 -5.23 -12.14
CA VAL A 146 9.91 -5.27 -13.56
C VAL A 146 10.74 -4.23 -14.31
N LYS A 147 11.37 -4.63 -15.40
CA LYS A 147 12.14 -3.71 -16.26
C LYS A 147 11.26 -2.56 -16.74
N GLY A 148 11.61 -1.34 -16.34
CA GLY A 148 10.83 -0.13 -16.64
C GLY A 148 9.53 0.00 -15.83
N GLY A 149 9.34 -0.85 -14.81
CA GLY A 149 8.19 -0.78 -13.93
C GLY A 149 8.19 0.46 -13.04
N THR A 150 6.99 0.94 -12.74
CA THR A 150 6.72 2.01 -11.77
C THR A 150 5.75 1.50 -10.71
N PHE A 151 5.72 2.14 -9.56
CA PHE A 151 4.72 1.80 -8.53
C PHE A 151 3.30 1.83 -9.09
N LEU A 152 2.96 2.86 -9.89
CA LEU A 152 1.64 2.94 -10.52
C LEU A 152 1.34 1.74 -11.41
N SER A 153 2.28 1.32 -12.27
CA SER A 153 2.05 0.20 -13.20
C SER A 153 1.81 -1.12 -12.47
N ILE A 154 2.51 -1.35 -11.35
CA ILE A 154 2.31 -2.54 -10.51
C ILE A 154 0.96 -2.45 -9.78
N LEU A 155 0.65 -1.30 -9.18
CA LEU A 155 -0.62 -1.08 -8.49
C LEU A 155 -1.82 -1.25 -9.43
N GLU A 156 -1.75 -0.75 -10.66
CA GLU A 156 -2.80 -0.94 -11.68
C GLU A 156 -3.01 -2.42 -12.00
N ALA A 157 -1.93 -3.17 -12.24
CA ALA A 157 -2.01 -4.59 -12.52
C ALA A 157 -2.59 -5.38 -11.33
N THR A 158 -2.19 -5.06 -10.11
CA THR A 158 -2.74 -5.67 -8.90
C THR A 158 -4.21 -5.29 -8.71
N TRP A 159 -4.57 -4.02 -8.91
CA TRP A 159 -5.95 -3.58 -8.82
C TRP A 159 -6.87 -4.29 -9.82
N GLN A 160 -6.43 -4.52 -11.04
CA GLN A 160 -7.18 -5.28 -12.05
C GLN A 160 -7.50 -6.71 -11.59
N LYS A 161 -6.65 -7.34 -10.78
CA LYS A 161 -6.90 -8.67 -10.19
C LYS A 161 -7.83 -8.55 -8.97
N VAL A 162 -7.49 -7.66 -8.03
CA VAL A 162 -8.19 -7.52 -6.74
C VAL A 162 -9.62 -7.02 -6.91
N SER A 163 -9.87 -6.07 -7.81
CA SER A 163 -11.21 -5.49 -8.05
C SER A 163 -12.27 -6.50 -8.49
N LYS A 164 -11.84 -7.64 -9.05
CA LYS A 164 -12.74 -8.73 -9.50
C LYS A 164 -13.13 -9.68 -8.36
N ARG A 165 -12.44 -9.63 -7.22
CA ARG A 165 -12.72 -10.50 -6.08
C ARG A 165 -14.01 -10.07 -5.39
N ASP A 166 -14.85 -11.04 -5.06
CA ASP A 166 -16.08 -10.86 -4.28
C ASP A 166 -16.00 -11.71 -3.02
N TRP A 167 -15.53 -11.09 -1.95
CA TRP A 167 -15.36 -11.74 -0.65
C TRP A 167 -16.69 -12.00 0.07
N VAL A 168 -17.77 -11.34 -0.35
CA VAL A 168 -19.11 -11.57 0.21
C VAL A 168 -19.64 -12.90 -0.29
N GLN A 169 -19.48 -13.19 -1.58
CA GLN A 169 -19.95 -14.43 -2.19
C GLN A 169 -18.95 -15.58 -2.02
N ASN A 170 -17.65 -15.29 -1.98
CA ASN A 170 -16.57 -16.27 -1.95
C ASN A 170 -15.58 -16.02 -0.80
N PRO A 171 -15.99 -16.13 0.48
CA PRO A 171 -15.14 -15.75 1.62
C PRO A 171 -13.91 -16.66 1.82
N ASN A 172 -13.92 -17.85 1.22
CA ASN A 172 -12.85 -18.84 1.39
C ASN A 172 -11.96 -19.01 0.16
N ASN A 173 -12.33 -18.43 -0.96
CA ASN A 173 -11.58 -18.59 -2.20
C ASN A 173 -11.80 -17.38 -3.14
N ALA A 174 -11.09 -16.30 -2.82
CA ALA A 174 -11.16 -15.07 -3.59
C ALA A 174 -10.64 -15.21 -5.03
N ASP A 175 -9.87 -16.24 -5.32
CA ASP A 175 -9.23 -16.48 -6.62
C ASP A 175 -10.09 -17.28 -7.59
N VAL A 176 -11.27 -17.74 -7.18
CA VAL A 176 -12.27 -18.27 -8.11
C VAL A 176 -12.90 -17.08 -8.84
N VAL A 177 -12.16 -16.54 -9.79
CA VAL A 177 -12.76 -15.78 -10.89
C VAL A 177 -13.70 -16.75 -11.59
N ALA A 178 -14.98 -16.39 -11.66
CA ALA A 178 -15.96 -17.17 -12.38
C ALA A 178 -15.44 -17.45 -13.79
N GLU A 179 -14.92 -18.65 -14.02
CA GLU A 179 -14.84 -19.24 -15.35
C GLU A 179 -16.27 -19.59 -15.75
N ASN A 180 -17.06 -18.58 -16.07
CA ASN A 180 -18.35 -18.78 -16.75
C ASN A 180 -18.83 -17.43 -17.29
N GLY A 181 -18.59 -17.23 -18.57
CA GLY A 181 -19.16 -16.14 -19.36
C GLY A 181 -18.68 -16.20 -20.76
#